data_05a17d53bee9a95c3c84561753f80776
#
_entry.id   05a17d53bee9a95c3c84561753f80776
#
_cell.length_a   1.000
_cell.length_b   1.000
_cell.length_c   1.000
_cell.angle_alpha   90.00
_cell.angle_beta   90.00
_cell.angle_gamma   90.00
#
_symmetry.space_group_name_H-M   'P 1'
#
loop_
_entity.id
_entity.type
_entity.pdbx_description
1 polymer ?
#
loop_
_entity_poly.entity_id
_entity_poly.type
_entity_poly.pdbx_seq_one_letter_code
_entity_poly.pdbx_strand_id
1 'polypeptide(L)'
;MLRTILEVILVLINIAILPVALWVFFCDYYNFILSFWGFKKPKRDYEIIEDKTKFLILVAAHNEENVLESSYDNWKKIDYNPNLYRIVVVNDNSTDATKAICEEIGVDHVNTIEGKFQKEGVGKPAGIQYALRELGFEYIMENFDLVMVLDADNHVDSNILKETNSQWQKYKPTAIQTYLGSKNPNSSIIARGYATVYWSINRFFQLAKYRLGLFNAIGGTGFAVSSQWLLSSGGFKYKSLTEDLEMEIKIVQSGGSILWNHFAGIYDEKPDELKVSIRQRIRWSQGHWFVAFDNLKNLLVCIRKDKRNTIKYLDQIIYLFSMGRGIMVVLLLIQYWGFLVLSNIMLETGSSNFPILLLTLNFLVQIFVPITIFRIFLCIYSYIFTTSFAIYIDGDKKNYAQSVLAILYIGITYMYTHVIGLIKWKQQGIWVKTPHKYTTKTTQHVQHDHQNISFE
;
A
#
# COMPACT_ATOMS: atom_id res chain seq x y z
N MET A 1 -31.02 -15.84 37.05
CA MET A 1 -31.09 -16.40 35.69
C MET A 1 -30.57 -15.43 34.62
N LEU A 2 -31.20 -14.25 34.41
CA LEU A 2 -30.76 -13.28 33.40
C LEU A 2 -29.29 -12.84 33.62
N ARG A 3 -28.90 -12.56 34.84
CA ARG A 3 -27.56 -12.18 35.25
C ARG A 3 -26.53 -13.26 34.90
N THR A 4 -26.81 -14.53 35.29
CA THR A 4 -25.94 -15.68 34.98
C THR A 4 -25.76 -15.89 33.48
N ILE A 5 -26.82 -15.66 32.69
CA ILE A 5 -26.76 -15.70 31.22
C ILE A 5 -25.84 -14.62 30.67
N LEU A 6 -25.94 -13.38 31.15
CA LEU A 6 -25.08 -12.27 30.76
C LEU A 6 -23.61 -12.51 31.11
N GLU A 7 -23.34 -13.05 32.29
CA GLU A 7 -21.99 -13.43 32.74
C GLU A 7 -21.37 -14.50 31.81
N VAL A 8 -22.13 -15.54 31.48
CA VAL A 8 -21.69 -16.60 30.52
C VAL A 8 -21.43 -16.02 29.11
N ILE A 9 -22.34 -15.18 28.63
CA ILE A 9 -22.15 -14.51 27.31
C ILE A 9 -20.88 -13.67 27.29
N LEU A 10 -20.61 -12.89 28.32
CA LEU A 10 -19.40 -12.06 28.40
C LEU A 10 -18.12 -12.90 28.48
N VAL A 11 -18.13 -14.02 29.22
CA VAL A 11 -17.00 -14.96 29.23
C VAL A 11 -16.77 -15.55 27.85
N LEU A 12 -17.81 -15.98 27.14
CA LEU A 12 -17.71 -16.53 25.81
C LEU A 12 -17.18 -15.51 24.79
N ILE A 13 -17.64 -14.24 24.87
CA ILE A 13 -17.13 -13.14 24.04
C ILE A 13 -15.64 -12.92 24.31
N ASN A 14 -15.22 -12.90 25.58
CA ASN A 14 -13.81 -12.72 25.93
C ASN A 14 -12.93 -13.86 25.41
N ILE A 15 -13.38 -15.11 25.51
CA ILE A 15 -12.67 -16.27 24.96
C ILE A 15 -12.58 -16.18 23.42
N ALA A 16 -13.66 -15.78 22.76
CA ALA A 16 -13.68 -15.63 21.29
C ALA A 16 -12.77 -14.51 20.78
N ILE A 17 -12.61 -13.43 21.55
CA ILE A 17 -11.74 -12.28 21.17
C ILE A 17 -10.27 -12.56 21.47
N LEU A 18 -9.93 -13.49 22.38
CA LEU A 18 -8.54 -13.77 22.75
C LEU A 18 -7.63 -14.11 21.57
N PRO A 19 -7.97 -15.03 20.64
CA PRO A 19 -7.12 -15.33 19.49
C PRO A 19 -6.87 -14.10 18.62
N VAL A 20 -7.89 -13.27 18.49
CA VAL A 20 -7.82 -12.01 17.73
C VAL A 20 -6.88 -11.02 18.41
N ALA A 21 -6.97 -10.86 19.73
CA ALA A 21 -6.08 -10.00 20.51
C ALA A 21 -4.61 -10.44 20.41
N LEU A 22 -4.38 -11.77 20.50
CA LEU A 22 -3.04 -12.35 20.35
C LEU A 22 -2.48 -12.13 18.94
N TRP A 23 -3.32 -12.29 17.90
CA TRP A 23 -2.90 -12.04 16.52
C TRP A 23 -2.49 -10.58 16.31
N VAL A 24 -3.27 -9.64 16.81
CA VAL A 24 -2.98 -8.20 16.72
C VAL A 24 -1.68 -7.85 17.46
N PHE A 25 -1.53 -8.38 18.69
CA PHE A 25 -0.31 -8.23 19.45
C PHE A 25 0.91 -8.76 18.67
N PHE A 26 0.78 -9.93 18.07
CA PHE A 26 1.82 -10.52 17.24
C PHE A 26 2.16 -9.63 16.03
N CYS A 27 1.14 -9.10 15.33
CA CYS A 27 1.36 -8.18 14.21
C CYS A 27 2.05 -6.87 14.63
N ASP A 28 1.66 -6.29 15.78
CA ASP A 28 2.27 -5.07 16.30
C ASP A 28 3.73 -5.32 16.70
N TYR A 29 4.00 -6.44 17.37
CA TYR A 29 5.35 -6.85 17.75
C TYR A 29 6.22 -7.15 16.52
N TYR A 30 5.67 -7.84 15.52
CA TYR A 30 6.36 -8.09 14.26
C TYR A 30 6.77 -6.80 13.56
N ASN A 31 5.84 -5.83 13.42
CA ASN A 31 6.16 -4.54 12.80
C ASN A 31 7.16 -3.72 13.63
N PHE A 32 7.12 -3.82 14.96
CA PHE A 32 8.12 -3.23 15.85
C PHE A 32 9.52 -3.78 15.53
N ILE A 33 9.68 -5.10 15.47
CA ILE A 33 10.97 -5.72 15.10
C ILE A 33 11.38 -5.33 13.69
N LEU A 34 10.48 -5.42 12.71
CA LEU A 34 10.75 -5.04 11.31
C LEU A 34 11.28 -3.61 11.20
N SER A 35 10.76 -2.68 12.00
CA SER A 35 11.12 -1.26 11.93
C SER A 35 12.60 -0.98 12.23
N PHE A 36 13.31 -1.83 12.98
CA PHE A 36 14.73 -1.63 13.28
C PHE A 36 15.60 -1.54 12.02
N TRP A 37 15.21 -2.22 10.94
CA TRP A 37 15.91 -2.12 9.67
C TRP A 37 15.59 -0.84 8.88
N GLY A 38 14.58 -0.09 9.29
CA GLY A 38 14.24 1.22 8.71
C GLY A 38 15.14 2.37 9.19
N PHE A 39 15.76 2.29 10.37
CA PHE A 39 16.56 3.39 10.94
C PHE A 39 17.89 3.64 10.23
N LYS A 40 18.49 2.62 9.63
CA LYS A 40 19.78 2.76 8.94
C LYS A 40 19.64 3.63 7.69
N LYS A 41 20.71 4.39 7.35
CA LYS A 41 20.78 5.18 6.10
C LYS A 41 20.58 4.27 4.88
N PRO A 42 19.73 4.62 3.91
CA PRO A 42 19.62 3.89 2.66
C PRO A 42 20.96 3.82 1.95
N LYS A 43 21.30 2.66 1.42
CA LYS A 43 22.52 2.43 0.65
C LYS A 43 22.17 1.54 -0.53
N ARG A 44 22.63 1.94 -1.74
CA ARG A 44 22.56 1.07 -2.90
C ARG A 44 23.41 -0.16 -2.68
N ASP A 45 22.88 -1.30 -3.01
CA ASP A 45 23.58 -2.58 -3.05
C ASP A 45 23.83 -3.06 -4.50
N TYR A 46 23.63 -2.16 -5.46
CA TYR A 46 23.95 -2.31 -6.89
C TYR A 46 24.69 -1.06 -7.37
N GLU A 47 25.46 -1.23 -8.44
CA GLU A 47 26.13 -0.14 -9.14
C GLU A 47 25.22 0.41 -10.24
N ILE A 48 25.29 1.72 -10.49
CA ILE A 48 24.64 2.33 -11.64
C ILE A 48 25.43 1.92 -12.89
N ILE A 49 24.72 1.31 -13.82
CA ILE A 49 25.30 0.81 -15.07
C ILE A 49 24.71 1.54 -16.26
N GLU A 50 25.30 1.32 -17.44
CA GLU A 50 24.79 1.80 -18.70
C GLU A 50 23.36 1.34 -18.98
N ASP A 51 22.63 2.14 -19.74
CA ASP A 51 21.26 1.89 -20.15
C ASP A 51 21.20 0.65 -21.06
N LYS A 52 20.49 -0.39 -20.62
CA LYS A 52 20.37 -1.68 -21.35
C LYS A 52 18.96 -2.21 -21.40
N THR A 53 18.19 -1.99 -20.30
CA THR A 53 16.83 -2.51 -20.14
C THR A 53 15.86 -1.72 -21.00
N LYS A 54 15.01 -2.43 -21.75
CA LYS A 54 13.97 -1.81 -22.57
C LYS A 54 12.67 -1.71 -21.78
N PHE A 55 12.10 -0.52 -21.70
CA PHE A 55 10.89 -0.24 -20.91
C PHE A 55 9.70 0.10 -21.81
N LEU A 56 8.56 -0.53 -21.57
CA LEU A 56 7.24 -0.05 -21.96
C LEU A 56 6.60 0.64 -20.76
N ILE A 57 6.38 1.95 -20.83
CA ILE A 57 5.74 2.74 -19.78
C ILE A 57 4.28 2.93 -20.16
N LEU A 58 3.36 2.30 -19.41
CA LEU A 58 1.93 2.43 -19.61
C LEU A 58 1.38 3.43 -18.58
N VAL A 59 0.76 4.50 -19.06
CA VAL A 59 0.19 5.55 -18.25
C VAL A 59 -1.33 5.46 -18.29
N ALA A 60 -1.94 5.09 -17.18
CA ALA A 60 -3.40 4.99 -17.11
C ALA A 60 -4.05 6.37 -16.98
N ALA A 61 -4.95 6.71 -17.90
CA ALA A 61 -5.66 7.98 -17.96
C ALA A 61 -7.17 7.77 -18.16
N HIS A 62 -7.98 8.44 -17.31
CA HIS A 62 -9.43 8.54 -17.46
C HIS A 62 -9.90 9.91 -16.96
N ASN A 63 -10.24 10.81 -17.89
CA ASN A 63 -10.60 12.21 -17.59
C ASN A 63 -9.48 12.96 -16.83
N GLU A 64 -8.28 13.02 -17.41
CA GLU A 64 -7.07 13.59 -16.79
C GLU A 64 -6.56 14.87 -17.51
N GLU A 65 -7.47 15.63 -18.16
CA GLU A 65 -7.15 16.85 -18.89
C GLU A 65 -6.36 17.89 -18.07
N ASN A 66 -6.58 17.93 -16.74
CA ASN A 66 -5.95 18.92 -15.86
C ASN A 66 -4.48 18.65 -15.53
N VAL A 67 -4.02 17.41 -15.67
CA VAL A 67 -2.70 16.98 -15.15
C VAL A 67 -1.78 16.38 -16.22
N LEU A 68 -2.33 15.87 -17.32
CA LEU A 68 -1.60 15.07 -18.30
C LEU A 68 -0.45 15.84 -18.96
N GLU A 69 -0.67 17.07 -19.43
CA GLU A 69 0.36 17.90 -20.07
C GLU A 69 1.54 18.14 -19.13
N SER A 70 1.24 18.55 -17.90
CA SER A 70 2.23 18.80 -16.87
C SER A 70 3.05 17.54 -16.50
N SER A 71 2.40 16.39 -16.46
CA SER A 71 3.06 15.12 -16.19
C SER A 71 3.94 14.71 -17.36
N TYR A 72 3.48 14.90 -18.60
CA TYR A 72 4.28 14.63 -19.79
C TYR A 72 5.54 15.50 -19.87
N ASP A 73 5.45 16.78 -19.50
CA ASP A 73 6.61 17.67 -19.38
C ASP A 73 7.63 17.21 -18.32
N ASN A 74 7.17 16.52 -17.30
CA ASN A 74 8.07 15.89 -16.34
C ASN A 74 8.71 14.62 -16.95
N TRP A 75 7.94 13.75 -17.62
CA TRP A 75 8.47 12.50 -18.20
C TRP A 75 9.49 12.73 -19.29
N LYS A 76 9.41 13.83 -20.05
CA LYS A 76 10.43 14.23 -21.03
C LYS A 76 11.82 14.49 -20.42
N LYS A 77 11.89 14.66 -19.09
CA LYS A 77 13.14 14.88 -18.35
C LYS A 77 13.79 13.59 -17.86
N ILE A 78 13.24 12.43 -18.20
CA ILE A 78 13.81 11.13 -17.84
C ILE A 78 15.19 11.01 -18.49
N ASP A 79 16.21 10.81 -17.63
CA ASP A 79 17.60 10.65 -18.02
C ASP A 79 17.88 9.17 -18.31
N TYR A 80 17.50 8.75 -19.52
CA TYR A 80 17.68 7.40 -20.05
C TYR A 80 17.72 7.43 -21.58
N ASN A 81 18.37 6.47 -22.21
CA ASN A 81 18.46 6.40 -23.67
C ASN A 81 17.04 6.33 -24.28
N PRO A 82 16.62 7.32 -25.08
CA PRO A 82 15.26 7.42 -25.61
C PRO A 82 14.87 6.25 -26.53
N ASN A 83 15.85 5.53 -27.09
CA ASN A 83 15.58 4.34 -27.92
C ASN A 83 15.28 3.08 -27.08
N LEU A 84 15.44 3.16 -25.77
CA LEU A 84 15.23 2.03 -24.84
C LEU A 84 13.96 2.15 -24.01
N TYR A 85 13.13 3.17 -24.25
CA TYR A 85 11.82 3.22 -23.59
C TYR A 85 10.76 3.83 -24.51
N ARG A 86 9.52 3.44 -24.27
CA ARG A 86 8.34 3.97 -24.95
C ARG A 86 7.27 4.31 -23.93
N ILE A 87 6.74 5.53 -23.99
CA ILE A 87 5.62 5.96 -23.15
C ILE A 87 4.33 5.86 -23.96
N VAL A 88 3.33 5.17 -23.41
CA VAL A 88 2.01 5.01 -24.04
C VAL A 88 0.93 5.39 -23.03
N VAL A 89 0.18 6.44 -23.32
CA VAL A 89 -0.97 6.84 -22.53
C VAL A 89 -2.16 5.93 -22.88
N VAL A 90 -2.74 5.31 -21.88
CA VAL A 90 -3.92 4.46 -22.00
C VAL A 90 -5.15 5.29 -21.66
N ASN A 91 -5.78 5.87 -22.66
CA ASN A 91 -6.97 6.69 -22.52
C ASN A 91 -8.24 5.80 -22.43
N ASP A 92 -8.66 5.51 -21.21
CA ASP A 92 -9.79 4.62 -20.92
C ASP A 92 -11.11 5.38 -20.87
N ASN A 93 -11.77 5.49 -22.04
CA ASN A 93 -13.11 6.09 -22.17
C ASN A 93 -13.23 7.50 -21.56
N SER A 94 -12.24 8.37 -21.74
CA SER A 94 -12.34 9.76 -21.29
C SER A 94 -13.40 10.52 -22.08
N THR A 95 -14.12 11.39 -21.36
CA THR A 95 -15.20 12.25 -21.90
C THR A 95 -14.81 13.73 -21.91
N ASP A 96 -13.62 14.05 -21.37
CA ASP A 96 -13.01 15.38 -21.35
C ASP A 96 -11.98 15.56 -22.48
N ALA A 97 -11.13 16.58 -22.40
CA ALA A 97 -10.10 16.88 -23.41
C ALA A 97 -8.87 15.95 -23.35
N THR A 98 -8.83 14.90 -22.51
CA THR A 98 -7.66 14.01 -22.36
C THR A 98 -7.14 13.48 -23.70
N LYS A 99 -8.04 13.04 -24.61
CA LYS A 99 -7.66 12.54 -25.92
C LYS A 99 -7.02 13.63 -26.79
N ALA A 100 -7.66 14.81 -26.84
CA ALA A 100 -7.15 15.93 -27.63
C ALA A 100 -5.77 16.39 -27.14
N ILE A 101 -5.57 16.40 -25.81
CA ILE A 101 -4.25 16.70 -25.23
C ILE A 101 -3.19 15.67 -25.64
N CYS A 102 -3.48 14.37 -25.63
CA CYS A 102 -2.55 13.35 -26.11
C CYS A 102 -2.11 13.61 -27.56
N GLU A 103 -3.06 13.98 -28.43
CA GLU A 103 -2.80 14.30 -29.82
C GLU A 103 -1.97 15.59 -29.97
N GLU A 104 -2.28 16.63 -29.21
CA GLU A 104 -1.57 17.92 -29.20
C GLU A 104 -0.13 17.83 -28.73
N ILE A 105 0.11 17.13 -27.62
CA ILE A 105 1.47 16.95 -27.06
C ILE A 105 2.28 15.87 -27.79
N GLY A 106 1.66 15.13 -28.72
CA GLY A 106 2.31 14.14 -29.57
C GLY A 106 2.78 12.89 -28.81
N VAL A 107 2.13 12.53 -27.68
CA VAL A 107 2.44 11.30 -26.95
C VAL A 107 1.75 10.09 -27.57
N ASP A 108 2.44 8.96 -27.65
CA ASP A 108 1.82 7.70 -28.06
C ASP A 108 0.66 7.37 -27.13
N HIS A 109 -0.49 7.02 -27.68
CA HIS A 109 -1.65 6.69 -26.87
C HIS A 109 -2.52 5.59 -27.48
N VAL A 110 -3.21 4.87 -26.61
CA VAL A 110 -4.20 3.85 -26.94
C VAL A 110 -5.54 4.32 -26.40
N ASN A 111 -6.52 4.48 -27.28
CA ASN A 111 -7.90 4.77 -26.88
C ASN A 111 -8.68 3.47 -26.76
N THR A 112 -9.30 3.22 -25.60
CA THR A 112 -10.18 2.07 -25.46
C THR A 112 -11.44 2.24 -26.30
N ILE A 113 -11.79 1.22 -27.06
CA ILE A 113 -12.98 1.17 -27.93
C ILE A 113 -13.89 0.09 -27.38
N GLU A 114 -15.13 0.46 -27.06
CA GLU A 114 -16.14 -0.46 -26.58
C GLU A 114 -16.42 -1.57 -27.61
N GLY A 115 -16.47 -2.82 -27.16
CA GLY A 115 -16.72 -3.99 -28.00
C GLY A 115 -15.53 -4.54 -28.77
N LYS A 116 -14.37 -3.86 -28.85
CA LYS A 116 -13.18 -4.40 -29.55
C LYS A 116 -12.57 -5.59 -28.82
N PHE A 117 -12.46 -5.52 -27.49
CA PHE A 117 -12.04 -6.62 -26.63
C PHE A 117 -13.03 -6.83 -25.50
N GLN A 118 -13.15 -8.09 -25.03
CA GLN A 118 -13.90 -8.36 -23.83
C GLN A 118 -13.26 -7.61 -22.66
N LYS A 119 -14.04 -6.81 -21.93
CA LYS A 119 -13.57 -6.06 -20.77
C LYS A 119 -13.19 -7.02 -19.64
N GLU A 120 -11.96 -6.92 -19.18
CA GLU A 120 -11.43 -7.72 -18.08
C GLU A 120 -10.98 -6.81 -16.95
N GLY A 121 -11.67 -6.84 -15.82
CA GLY A 121 -11.45 -5.96 -14.69
C GLY A 121 -12.29 -4.68 -14.71
N VAL A 122 -12.03 -3.78 -13.77
CA VAL A 122 -12.76 -2.51 -13.58
C VAL A 122 -11.77 -1.37 -13.38
N GLY A 123 -11.94 -0.27 -14.11
CA GLY A 123 -11.07 0.91 -14.02
C GLY A 123 -9.67 0.65 -14.61
N LYS A 124 -8.63 1.13 -13.94
CA LYS A 124 -7.24 1.06 -14.39
C LYS A 124 -6.79 -0.31 -14.94
N PRO A 125 -7.01 -1.45 -14.24
CA PRO A 125 -6.59 -2.74 -14.78
C PRO A 125 -7.25 -3.10 -16.10
N ALA A 126 -8.50 -2.73 -16.31
CA ALA A 126 -9.19 -2.99 -17.59
C ALA A 126 -8.58 -2.18 -18.74
N GLY A 127 -8.26 -0.90 -18.51
CA GLY A 127 -7.57 -0.06 -19.50
C GLY A 127 -6.18 -0.59 -19.84
N ILE A 128 -5.37 -0.91 -18.83
CA ILE A 128 -4.02 -1.48 -19.03
C ILE A 128 -4.11 -2.82 -19.79
N GLN A 129 -5.03 -3.72 -19.43
CA GLN A 129 -5.23 -4.98 -20.14
C GLN A 129 -5.62 -4.77 -21.61
N TYR A 130 -6.47 -3.78 -21.87
CA TYR A 130 -6.84 -3.40 -23.24
C TYR A 130 -5.60 -2.96 -24.03
N ALA A 131 -4.79 -2.06 -23.47
CA ALA A 131 -3.57 -1.56 -24.11
C ALA A 131 -2.55 -2.67 -24.40
N LEU A 132 -2.35 -3.61 -23.46
CA LEU A 132 -1.48 -4.76 -23.67
C LEU A 132 -1.95 -5.63 -24.84
N ARG A 133 -3.26 -5.83 -25.01
CA ARG A 133 -3.84 -6.56 -26.13
C ARG A 133 -3.72 -5.81 -27.45
N GLU A 134 -3.95 -4.49 -27.42
CA GLU A 134 -3.84 -3.62 -28.60
C GLU A 134 -2.43 -3.56 -29.12
N LEU A 135 -1.43 -3.46 -28.26
CA LEU A 135 -0.02 -3.45 -28.62
C LEU A 135 0.48 -4.84 -29.04
N GLY A 136 -0.17 -5.91 -28.57
CA GLY A 136 0.19 -7.29 -28.86
C GLY A 136 1.19 -7.88 -27.85
N PHE A 137 0.82 -9.01 -27.24
CA PHE A 137 1.62 -9.66 -26.20
C PHE A 137 3.00 -10.10 -26.73
N GLU A 138 3.03 -10.71 -27.91
CA GLU A 138 4.28 -11.17 -28.54
C GLU A 138 5.21 -10.00 -28.81
N TYR A 139 4.67 -8.94 -29.43
CA TYR A 139 5.45 -7.72 -29.71
C TYR A 139 6.05 -7.14 -28.42
N ILE A 140 5.28 -7.07 -27.33
CA ILE A 140 5.77 -6.53 -26.05
C ILE A 140 6.88 -7.43 -25.49
N MET A 141 6.71 -8.75 -25.49
CA MET A 141 7.72 -9.68 -24.96
C MET A 141 9.03 -9.67 -25.75
N GLU A 142 8.97 -9.42 -27.06
CA GLU A 142 10.16 -9.36 -27.92
C GLU A 142 10.91 -8.02 -27.80
N ASN A 143 10.18 -6.94 -27.56
CA ASN A 143 10.75 -5.59 -27.65
C ASN A 143 11.00 -4.92 -26.29
N PHE A 144 10.39 -5.38 -25.19
CA PHE A 144 10.52 -4.75 -23.88
C PHE A 144 10.81 -5.79 -22.78
N ASP A 145 11.79 -5.48 -21.95
CA ASP A 145 12.15 -6.30 -20.79
C ASP A 145 11.16 -6.10 -19.63
N LEU A 146 10.77 -4.83 -19.41
CA LEU A 146 9.90 -4.42 -18.30
C LEU A 146 8.72 -3.59 -18.80
N VAL A 147 7.56 -3.83 -18.21
CA VAL A 147 6.39 -2.94 -18.27
C VAL A 147 6.34 -2.13 -16.99
N MET A 148 6.47 -0.81 -17.09
CA MET A 148 6.28 0.12 -15.98
C MET A 148 4.88 0.72 -16.04
N VAL A 149 4.18 0.81 -14.91
CA VAL A 149 2.84 1.38 -14.83
C VAL A 149 2.86 2.66 -14.01
N LEU A 150 2.34 3.73 -14.60
CA LEU A 150 2.17 5.04 -14.00
C LEU A 150 0.70 5.48 -14.02
N ASP A 151 0.31 6.36 -13.11
CA ASP A 151 -0.91 7.13 -13.21
C ASP A 151 -0.66 8.46 -13.95
N ALA A 152 -1.67 9.00 -14.61
CA ALA A 152 -1.54 10.19 -15.45
C ALA A 152 -1.10 11.45 -14.69
N ASP A 153 -1.31 11.47 -13.38
CA ASP A 153 -0.88 12.56 -12.52
C ASP A 153 0.55 12.41 -11.98
N ASN A 154 1.23 11.31 -12.27
CA ASN A 154 2.55 11.04 -11.67
C ASN A 154 3.65 11.92 -12.25
N HIS A 155 4.44 12.52 -11.36
CA HIS A 155 5.77 13.01 -11.66
C HIS A 155 6.80 11.97 -11.23
N VAL A 156 7.89 11.86 -11.97
CA VAL A 156 8.95 10.89 -11.70
C VAL A 156 10.29 11.59 -11.54
N ASP A 157 11.19 11.00 -10.77
CA ASP A 157 12.59 11.42 -10.75
C ASP A 157 13.25 11.13 -12.11
N SER A 158 14.11 12.00 -12.57
CA SER A 158 14.77 11.84 -13.87
C SER A 158 15.57 10.55 -13.99
N ASN A 159 16.11 10.04 -12.89
CA ASN A 159 16.90 8.80 -12.82
C ASN A 159 16.08 7.51 -12.68
N ILE A 160 14.74 7.57 -12.73
CA ILE A 160 13.88 6.42 -12.41
C ILE A 160 14.20 5.18 -13.25
N LEU A 161 14.43 5.34 -14.54
CA LEU A 161 14.76 4.22 -15.42
C LEU A 161 16.20 3.72 -15.20
N LYS A 162 17.17 4.60 -14.91
CA LYS A 162 18.56 4.21 -14.60
C LYS A 162 18.65 3.35 -13.34
N GLU A 163 17.97 3.78 -12.28
CA GLU A 163 17.92 3.04 -11.01
C GLU A 163 17.22 1.70 -11.20
N THR A 164 16.09 1.68 -11.89
CA THR A 164 15.34 0.45 -12.17
C THR A 164 16.12 -0.51 -13.06
N ASN A 165 16.77 0.00 -14.12
CA ASN A 165 17.66 -0.76 -14.98
C ASN A 165 18.78 -1.43 -14.19
N SER A 166 19.51 -0.65 -13.40
CA SER A 166 20.68 -1.13 -12.67
C SER A 166 20.33 -2.22 -11.65
N GLN A 167 19.24 -2.02 -10.90
CA GLN A 167 18.75 -2.99 -9.96
C GLN A 167 18.22 -4.24 -10.66
N TRP A 168 17.45 -4.08 -11.75
CA TRP A 168 16.89 -5.20 -12.49
C TRP A 168 17.99 -6.03 -13.19
N GLN A 169 18.98 -5.39 -13.77
CA GLN A 169 20.10 -6.11 -14.41
C GLN A 169 20.87 -6.97 -13.40
N LYS A 170 21.04 -6.48 -12.17
CA LYS A 170 21.74 -7.22 -11.13
C LYS A 170 20.95 -8.40 -10.57
N TYR A 171 19.66 -8.19 -10.26
CA TYR A 171 18.88 -9.17 -9.48
C TYR A 171 17.85 -9.93 -10.30
N LYS A 172 17.47 -9.43 -11.47
CA LYS A 172 16.41 -9.99 -12.33
C LYS A 172 15.12 -10.33 -11.58
N PRO A 173 14.61 -9.44 -10.69
CA PRO A 173 13.37 -9.71 -9.98
C PRO A 173 12.18 -9.74 -10.93
N THR A 174 11.08 -10.32 -10.49
CA THR A 174 9.83 -10.29 -11.24
C THR A 174 9.23 -8.90 -11.30
N ALA A 175 9.33 -8.13 -10.19
CA ALA A 175 8.90 -6.74 -10.17
C ALA A 175 9.81 -5.87 -9.27
N ILE A 176 9.80 -4.57 -9.54
CA ILE A 176 10.46 -3.54 -8.74
C ILE A 176 9.42 -2.46 -8.44
N GLN A 177 9.20 -2.15 -7.17
CA GLN A 177 8.45 -0.98 -6.73
C GLN A 177 9.41 0.16 -6.45
N THR A 178 9.15 1.35 -6.98
CA THR A 178 9.92 2.56 -6.70
C THR A 178 9.34 3.34 -5.51
N TYR A 179 10.07 4.35 -5.04
CA TYR A 179 9.66 5.20 -3.92
C TYR A 179 8.36 5.95 -4.24
N LEU A 180 7.40 5.93 -3.31
CA LEU A 180 6.10 6.60 -3.45
C LEU A 180 6.09 7.91 -2.67
N GLY A 181 6.05 9.03 -3.37
CA GLY A 181 6.00 10.37 -2.80
C GLY A 181 4.62 11.03 -2.90
N SER A 182 4.57 12.35 -2.64
CA SER A 182 3.37 13.17 -2.79
C SER A 182 3.73 14.51 -3.43
N LYS A 183 2.98 14.95 -4.43
CA LYS A 183 3.15 16.27 -5.07
C LYS A 183 2.65 17.42 -4.22
N ASN A 184 1.60 17.17 -3.43
CA ASN A 184 0.84 18.20 -2.73
C ASN A 184 0.78 18.02 -1.20
N PRO A 185 1.89 17.73 -0.49
CA PRO A 185 1.85 17.44 0.95
C PRO A 185 1.37 18.62 1.80
N ASN A 186 1.36 19.83 1.23
CA ASN A 186 1.01 21.09 1.91
C ASN A 186 -0.39 21.61 1.56
N SER A 187 -1.15 20.95 0.69
CA SER A 187 -2.45 21.43 0.23
C SER A 187 -3.54 21.32 1.30
N SER A 188 -3.47 20.33 2.17
CA SER A 188 -4.41 20.11 3.28
C SER A 188 -3.81 19.22 4.36
N ILE A 189 -4.46 19.18 5.54
CA ILE A 189 -4.09 18.23 6.61
C ILE A 189 -4.28 16.77 6.15
N ILE A 190 -5.20 16.51 5.22
CA ILE A 190 -5.47 15.19 4.67
C ILE A 190 -4.33 14.77 3.77
N ALA A 191 -3.97 15.59 2.78
CA ALA A 191 -2.85 15.32 1.87
C ALA A 191 -1.53 15.16 2.65
N ARG A 192 -1.32 16.00 3.68
CA ARG A 192 -0.18 15.88 4.59
C ARG A 192 -0.19 14.55 5.34
N GLY A 193 -1.35 14.09 5.79
CA GLY A 193 -1.50 12.79 6.45
C GLY A 193 -1.10 11.63 5.53
N TYR A 194 -1.51 11.66 4.26
CA TYR A 194 -1.04 10.69 3.27
C TYR A 194 0.47 10.73 3.08
N ALA A 195 1.04 11.92 2.85
CA ALA A 195 2.49 12.08 2.68
C ALA A 195 3.26 11.51 3.89
N THR A 196 2.80 11.81 5.09
CA THR A 196 3.41 11.32 6.34
C THR A 196 3.34 9.78 6.46
N VAL A 197 2.21 9.18 6.09
CA VAL A 197 2.06 7.71 6.03
C VAL A 197 3.05 7.11 5.02
N TYR A 198 3.17 7.70 3.84
CA TYR A 198 4.06 7.19 2.80
C TYR A 198 5.54 7.31 3.20
N TRP A 199 5.99 8.42 3.83
CA TRP A 199 7.36 8.51 4.37
C TRP A 199 7.65 7.39 5.37
N SER A 200 6.71 7.12 6.27
CA SER A 200 6.84 6.03 7.24
C SER A 200 6.86 4.64 6.58
N ILE A 201 5.95 4.37 5.64
CA ILE A 201 5.86 3.09 4.92
C ILE A 201 7.11 2.86 4.08
N ASN A 202 7.56 3.85 3.32
CA ASN A 202 8.75 3.73 2.47
C ASN A 202 9.99 3.33 3.28
N ARG A 203 10.11 3.84 4.50
CA ARG A 203 11.26 3.59 5.37
C ARG A 203 11.11 2.35 6.25
N PHE A 204 10.04 2.29 7.02
CA PHE A 204 9.87 1.29 8.09
C PHE A 204 9.17 0.01 7.65
N PHE A 205 8.65 -0.01 6.43
CA PHE A 205 8.07 -1.19 5.82
C PHE A 205 8.83 -1.59 4.56
N GLN A 206 8.84 -0.79 3.50
CA GLN A 206 9.45 -1.14 2.21
C GLN A 206 10.98 -1.33 2.33
N LEU A 207 11.70 -0.32 2.81
CA LEU A 207 13.16 -0.40 2.96
C LEU A 207 13.57 -1.47 3.98
N ALA A 208 12.82 -1.61 5.06
CA ALA A 208 13.06 -2.64 6.07
C ALA A 208 12.89 -4.05 5.50
N LYS A 209 11.81 -4.31 4.76
CA LYS A 209 11.58 -5.59 4.06
C LYS A 209 12.64 -5.88 3.02
N TYR A 210 13.03 -4.89 2.22
CA TYR A 210 14.11 -5.02 1.24
C TYR A 210 15.41 -5.51 1.89
N ARG A 211 15.81 -4.90 3.00
CA ARG A 211 17.02 -5.27 3.74
C ARG A 211 17.00 -6.67 4.35
N LEU A 212 15.82 -7.17 4.64
CA LEU A 212 15.60 -8.52 5.16
C LEU A 212 15.41 -9.56 4.05
N GLY A 213 15.42 -9.13 2.78
CA GLY A 213 15.15 -9.99 1.64
C GLY A 213 13.73 -10.55 1.61
N LEU A 214 12.76 -9.85 2.23
CA LEU A 214 11.34 -10.17 2.18
C LEU A 214 10.71 -9.65 0.88
N PHE A 215 9.49 -10.06 0.57
CA PHE A 215 8.76 -9.50 -0.57
C PHE A 215 8.30 -8.08 -0.26
N ASN A 216 8.64 -7.15 -1.15
CA ASN A 216 8.14 -5.77 -1.05
C ASN A 216 6.73 -5.66 -1.60
N ALA A 217 5.96 -4.69 -1.09
CA ALA A 217 4.61 -4.44 -1.56
C ALA A 217 4.61 -3.58 -2.83
N ILE A 218 3.63 -3.82 -3.70
CA ILE A 218 3.33 -3.01 -4.88
C ILE A 218 2.26 -1.98 -4.51
N GLY A 219 2.49 -0.72 -4.83
CA GLY A 219 1.66 0.41 -4.38
C GLY A 219 0.81 1.07 -5.46
N GLY A 220 0.38 0.31 -6.45
CA GLY A 220 -0.56 0.76 -7.49
C GLY A 220 0.05 1.55 -8.64
N THR A 221 1.15 2.25 -8.43
CA THR A 221 1.83 3.04 -9.45
C THR A 221 3.34 3.06 -9.22
N GLY A 222 4.13 3.47 -10.21
CA GLY A 222 5.58 3.53 -10.12
C GLY A 222 6.24 2.17 -9.91
N PHE A 223 5.65 1.10 -10.38
CA PHE A 223 6.25 -0.23 -10.37
C PHE A 223 6.59 -0.69 -11.79
N ALA A 224 7.66 -1.47 -11.90
CA ALA A 224 8.06 -2.14 -13.12
C ALA A 224 7.96 -3.65 -12.93
N VAL A 225 7.36 -4.35 -13.88
CA VAL A 225 7.17 -5.80 -13.87
C VAL A 225 7.75 -6.44 -15.12
N SER A 226 8.37 -7.62 -14.99
CA SER A 226 8.90 -8.38 -16.13
C SER A 226 7.81 -8.60 -17.18
N SER A 227 8.07 -8.16 -18.42
CA SER A 227 7.16 -8.36 -19.56
C SER A 227 6.85 -9.83 -19.75
N GLN A 228 7.89 -10.67 -19.68
CA GLN A 228 7.76 -12.11 -19.80
C GLN A 228 6.82 -12.70 -18.75
N TRP A 229 6.97 -12.33 -17.47
CA TRP A 229 6.11 -12.83 -16.40
C TRP A 229 4.68 -12.31 -16.55
N LEU A 230 4.52 -11.01 -16.78
CA LEU A 230 3.20 -10.37 -16.88
C LEU A 230 2.36 -10.99 -18.00
N LEU A 231 2.93 -11.11 -19.18
CA LEU A 231 2.18 -11.55 -20.35
C LEU A 231 1.98 -13.08 -20.38
N SER A 232 2.95 -13.87 -19.90
CA SER A 232 2.76 -15.31 -19.72
C SER A 232 1.70 -15.65 -18.66
N SER A 233 1.47 -14.76 -17.68
CA SER A 233 0.37 -14.91 -16.71
C SER A 233 -0.99 -14.40 -17.22
N GLY A 234 -1.06 -13.95 -18.49
CA GLY A 234 -2.29 -13.49 -19.15
C GLY A 234 -2.51 -12.00 -19.14
N GLY A 235 -1.49 -11.20 -18.76
CA GLY A 235 -1.55 -9.74 -18.70
C GLY A 235 -2.15 -9.21 -17.39
N PHE A 236 -2.83 -8.08 -17.47
CA PHE A 236 -3.31 -7.33 -16.30
C PHE A 236 -4.75 -7.70 -15.89
N LYS A 237 -5.00 -9.00 -15.72
CA LYS A 237 -6.33 -9.56 -15.40
C LYS A 237 -6.52 -9.70 -13.89
N TYR A 238 -6.99 -8.64 -13.26
CA TYR A 238 -7.24 -8.60 -11.82
C TYR A 238 -8.71 -8.31 -11.52
N LYS A 239 -9.20 -8.89 -10.44
CA LYS A 239 -10.61 -8.83 -10.04
C LYS A 239 -10.86 -7.86 -8.89
N SER A 240 -9.84 -7.63 -8.08
CA SER A 240 -9.95 -6.79 -6.88
C SER A 240 -9.87 -5.31 -7.22
N LEU A 241 -10.39 -4.49 -6.31
CA LEU A 241 -10.22 -3.02 -6.33
C LEU A 241 -8.81 -2.56 -5.93
N THR A 242 -7.92 -3.49 -5.60
CA THR A 242 -6.49 -3.32 -5.35
C THR A 242 -5.74 -4.32 -6.23
N GLU A 243 -5.74 -4.03 -7.53
CA GLU A 243 -5.11 -4.86 -8.56
C GLU A 243 -3.62 -5.05 -8.33
N ASP A 244 -2.98 -4.05 -7.76
CA ASP A 244 -1.58 -4.01 -7.35
C ASP A 244 -1.28 -5.09 -6.29
N LEU A 245 -2.05 -5.14 -5.23
CA LEU A 245 -1.94 -6.17 -4.20
C LEU A 245 -2.28 -7.56 -4.75
N GLU A 246 -3.28 -7.69 -5.63
CA GLU A 246 -3.60 -8.97 -6.27
C GLU A 246 -2.44 -9.45 -7.15
N MET A 247 -1.81 -8.55 -7.91
CA MET A 247 -0.62 -8.84 -8.71
C MET A 247 0.56 -9.24 -7.82
N GLU A 248 0.82 -8.49 -6.74
CA GLU A 248 1.84 -8.81 -5.73
C GLU A 248 1.71 -10.26 -5.26
N ILE A 249 0.51 -10.65 -4.82
CA ILE A 249 0.25 -12.01 -4.33
C ILE A 249 0.42 -13.07 -5.44
N LYS A 250 0.03 -12.79 -6.68
CA LYS A 250 0.27 -13.70 -7.81
C LYS A 250 1.77 -13.88 -8.10
N ILE A 251 2.56 -12.81 -8.04
CA ILE A 251 4.02 -12.90 -8.16
C ILE A 251 4.59 -13.80 -7.06
N VAL A 252 4.19 -13.56 -5.82
CA VAL A 252 4.63 -14.35 -4.66
C VAL A 252 4.25 -15.83 -4.82
N GLN A 253 3.03 -16.13 -5.24
CA GLN A 253 2.54 -17.50 -5.44
C GLN A 253 3.24 -18.21 -6.60
N SER A 254 3.70 -17.50 -7.61
CA SER A 254 4.49 -18.06 -8.71
C SER A 254 5.96 -18.28 -8.39
N GLY A 255 6.40 -17.97 -7.16
CA GLY A 255 7.80 -18.05 -6.75
C GLY A 255 8.65 -16.87 -7.24
N GLY A 256 8.03 -15.81 -7.75
CA GLY A 256 8.69 -14.58 -8.18
C GLY A 256 9.17 -13.74 -7.00
N SER A 257 9.94 -12.70 -7.29
CA SER A 257 10.46 -11.76 -6.30
C SER A 257 10.04 -10.33 -6.62
N ILE A 258 9.82 -9.55 -5.56
CA ILE A 258 9.48 -8.13 -5.66
C ILE A 258 10.51 -7.37 -4.83
N LEU A 259 11.20 -6.44 -5.47
CA LEU A 259 12.20 -5.59 -4.83
C LEU A 259 11.70 -4.16 -4.68
N TRP A 260 12.30 -3.44 -3.74
CA TRP A 260 12.09 -2.02 -3.49
C TRP A 260 13.27 -1.20 -4.02
N ASN A 261 12.98 -0.15 -4.78
CA ASN A 261 13.98 0.85 -5.13
C ASN A 261 13.74 2.14 -4.32
N HIS A 262 14.67 2.45 -3.42
CA HIS A 262 14.57 3.62 -2.56
C HIS A 262 15.06 4.91 -3.23
N PHE A 263 15.79 4.80 -4.35
CA PHE A 263 16.53 5.88 -5.00
C PHE A 263 15.85 6.37 -6.29
N ALA A 264 14.71 5.79 -6.64
CA ALA A 264 13.90 6.18 -7.77
C ALA A 264 12.48 6.49 -7.28
N GLY A 265 12.05 7.73 -7.39
CA GLY A 265 10.77 8.20 -6.85
C GLY A 265 9.73 8.51 -7.90
N ILE A 266 8.48 8.26 -7.55
CA ILE A 266 7.31 8.85 -8.19
C ILE A 266 6.55 9.70 -7.17
N TYR A 267 5.88 10.72 -7.65
CA TYR A 267 5.10 11.66 -6.84
C TYR A 267 3.73 11.81 -7.47
N ASP A 268 2.70 11.35 -6.76
CA ASP A 268 1.29 11.44 -7.15
C ASP A 268 0.55 12.53 -6.37
N GLU A 269 -0.63 12.89 -6.83
CA GLU A 269 -1.52 13.83 -6.14
C GLU A 269 -2.34 13.11 -5.08
N LYS A 270 -2.22 13.56 -3.82
CA LYS A 270 -3.02 13.00 -2.72
C LYS A 270 -4.34 13.77 -2.56
N PRO A 271 -5.45 13.09 -2.23
CA PRO A 271 -6.71 13.76 -1.94
C PRO A 271 -6.57 14.83 -0.88
N ASP A 272 -7.11 16.01 -1.13
CA ASP A 272 -7.12 17.14 -0.19
C ASP A 272 -8.47 17.31 0.52
N GLU A 273 -9.51 16.58 0.08
CA GLU A 273 -10.85 16.57 0.67
C GLU A 273 -11.14 15.28 1.44
N LEU A 274 -11.72 15.42 2.64
CA LEU A 274 -12.03 14.28 3.52
C LEU A 274 -12.96 13.26 2.85
N LYS A 275 -14.01 13.71 2.16
CA LYS A 275 -14.99 12.83 1.50
C LYS A 275 -14.36 11.98 0.40
N VAL A 276 -13.47 12.58 -0.39
CA VAL A 276 -12.71 11.90 -1.45
C VAL A 276 -11.76 10.89 -0.83
N SER A 277 -11.00 11.31 0.18
CA SER A 277 -10.05 10.47 0.92
C SER A 277 -10.73 9.25 1.56
N ILE A 278 -11.87 9.43 2.23
CA ILE A 278 -12.63 8.32 2.85
C ILE A 278 -13.07 7.32 1.77
N ARG A 279 -13.60 7.79 0.64
CA ARG A 279 -14.03 6.94 -0.47
C ARG A 279 -12.89 6.10 -1.03
N GLN A 280 -11.74 6.72 -1.28
CA GLN A 280 -10.54 6.05 -1.78
C GLN A 280 -10.06 4.97 -0.81
N ARG A 281 -9.98 5.28 0.49
CA ARG A 281 -9.51 4.33 1.51
C ARG A 281 -10.49 3.20 1.79
N ILE A 282 -11.81 3.42 1.68
CA ILE A 282 -12.80 2.34 1.70
C ILE A 282 -12.54 1.39 0.54
N ARG A 283 -12.34 1.90 -0.68
CA ARG A 283 -12.01 1.10 -1.86
C ARG A 283 -10.74 0.27 -1.64
N TRP A 284 -9.68 0.88 -1.12
CA TRP A 284 -8.44 0.17 -0.79
C TRP A 284 -8.68 -0.95 0.25
N SER A 285 -9.43 -0.64 1.29
CA SER A 285 -9.75 -1.63 2.32
C SER A 285 -10.62 -2.78 1.80
N GLN A 286 -11.60 -2.50 0.91
CA GLN A 286 -12.41 -3.53 0.26
C GLN A 286 -11.55 -4.50 -0.57
N GLY A 287 -10.70 -3.95 -1.44
CA GLY A 287 -9.79 -4.75 -2.27
C GLY A 287 -8.81 -5.54 -1.42
N HIS A 288 -8.21 -4.93 -0.41
CA HIS A 288 -7.26 -5.60 0.47
C HIS A 288 -7.88 -6.83 1.19
N TRP A 289 -9.06 -6.67 1.80
CA TRP A 289 -9.75 -7.79 2.45
C TRP A 289 -10.15 -8.88 1.48
N PHE A 290 -10.56 -8.51 0.26
CA PHE A 290 -10.86 -9.48 -0.79
C PHE A 290 -9.61 -10.32 -1.12
N VAL A 291 -8.48 -9.67 -1.40
CA VAL A 291 -7.23 -10.36 -1.72
C VAL A 291 -6.76 -11.22 -0.53
N ALA A 292 -6.86 -10.72 0.70
CA ALA A 292 -6.47 -11.45 1.89
C ALA A 292 -7.25 -12.76 2.06
N PHE A 293 -8.58 -12.71 1.97
CA PHE A 293 -9.41 -13.91 2.15
C PHE A 293 -9.30 -14.87 0.98
N ASP A 294 -9.25 -14.36 -0.25
CA ASP A 294 -9.18 -15.20 -1.46
C ASP A 294 -7.85 -15.97 -1.56
N ASN A 295 -6.77 -15.39 -1.02
CA ASN A 295 -5.43 -15.95 -1.21
C ASN A 295 -4.80 -16.64 0.02
N LEU A 296 -5.42 -16.60 1.19
CA LEU A 296 -4.86 -17.20 2.40
C LEU A 296 -4.52 -18.69 2.22
N LYS A 297 -5.47 -19.47 1.66
CA LYS A 297 -5.27 -20.89 1.43
C LYS A 297 -4.08 -21.17 0.50
N ASN A 298 -3.95 -20.39 -0.56
CA ASN A 298 -2.88 -20.54 -1.53
C ASN A 298 -1.51 -20.21 -0.93
N LEU A 299 -1.42 -19.16 -0.09
CA LEU A 299 -0.17 -18.81 0.63
C LEU A 299 0.23 -19.91 1.62
N LEU A 300 -0.72 -20.52 2.33
CA LEU A 300 -0.45 -21.67 3.20
C LEU A 300 0.03 -22.90 2.40
N VAL A 301 -0.44 -23.09 1.18
CA VAL A 301 0.07 -24.12 0.28
C VAL A 301 1.49 -23.79 -0.18
N CYS A 302 1.81 -22.52 -0.48
CA CYS A 302 3.16 -22.11 -0.81
C CYS A 302 4.16 -22.42 0.32
N ILE A 303 3.79 -22.14 1.58
CA ILE A 303 4.63 -22.50 2.76
C ILE A 303 4.92 -24.00 2.80
N ARG A 304 3.93 -24.86 2.47
CA ARG A 304 4.13 -26.31 2.48
C ARG A 304 5.04 -26.79 1.35
N LYS A 305 4.94 -26.15 0.18
CA LYS A 305 5.71 -26.52 -1.02
C LYS A 305 7.15 -25.98 -1.01
N ASP A 306 7.33 -24.76 -0.49
CA ASP A 306 8.62 -24.08 -0.48
C ASP A 306 8.99 -23.66 0.96
N LYS A 307 9.54 -24.60 1.71
CA LYS A 307 9.95 -24.41 3.10
C LYS A 307 11.09 -23.40 3.26
N ARG A 308 11.90 -23.15 2.22
CA ARG A 308 13.01 -22.19 2.27
C ARG A 308 12.52 -20.75 2.41
N ASN A 309 11.40 -20.44 1.78
CA ASN A 309 10.82 -19.11 1.80
C ASN A 309 9.64 -18.97 2.80
N THR A 310 9.50 -19.89 3.76
CA THR A 310 8.43 -19.88 4.77
C THR A 310 8.27 -18.52 5.44
N ILE A 311 9.37 -17.90 5.85
CA ILE A 311 9.34 -16.57 6.53
C ILE A 311 8.78 -15.49 5.62
N LYS A 312 9.10 -15.52 4.33
CA LYS A 312 8.57 -14.55 3.35
C LYS A 312 7.06 -14.71 3.13
N TYR A 313 6.57 -15.95 3.08
CA TYR A 313 5.13 -16.20 2.97
C TYR A 313 4.37 -15.85 4.25
N LEU A 314 4.97 -16.10 5.43
CA LEU A 314 4.41 -15.67 6.71
C LEU A 314 4.35 -14.15 6.82
N ASP A 315 5.42 -13.45 6.42
CA ASP A 315 5.44 -11.99 6.32
C ASP A 315 4.28 -11.47 5.45
N GLN A 316 4.03 -12.12 4.31
CA GLN A 316 2.94 -11.75 3.42
C GLN A 316 1.56 -11.98 4.06
N ILE A 317 1.37 -13.08 4.79
CA ILE A 317 0.14 -13.33 5.55
C ILE A 317 -0.03 -12.28 6.66
N ILE A 318 1.04 -11.98 7.40
CA ILE A 318 1.00 -10.92 8.42
C ILE A 318 0.61 -9.58 7.79
N TYR A 319 1.21 -9.22 6.66
CA TYR A 319 0.88 -8.00 5.93
C TYR A 319 -0.61 -7.95 5.54
N LEU A 320 -1.14 -8.99 4.93
CA LEU A 320 -2.53 -9.08 4.51
C LEU A 320 -3.51 -8.94 5.68
N PHE A 321 -3.23 -9.56 6.83
CA PHE A 321 -4.13 -9.55 7.99
C PHE A 321 -3.79 -8.49 9.04
N SER A 322 -2.71 -7.73 8.88
CA SER A 322 -2.35 -6.63 9.78
C SER A 322 -3.24 -5.39 9.59
N MET A 323 -3.91 -5.25 8.46
CA MET A 323 -4.80 -4.12 8.19
C MET A 323 -5.98 -4.03 9.16
N GLY A 324 -6.40 -5.17 9.73
CA GLY A 324 -7.43 -5.25 10.77
C GLY A 324 -7.04 -4.69 12.13
N ARG A 325 -5.79 -4.29 12.37
CA ARG A 325 -5.32 -3.83 13.70
C ARG A 325 -6.17 -2.69 14.28
N GLY A 326 -6.58 -1.72 13.46
CA GLY A 326 -7.45 -0.62 13.90
C GLY A 326 -8.81 -1.10 14.42
N ILE A 327 -9.47 -2.01 13.69
CA ILE A 327 -10.75 -2.61 14.09
C ILE A 327 -10.59 -3.34 15.43
N MET A 328 -9.49 -4.06 15.56
CA MET A 328 -9.22 -4.87 16.73
C MET A 328 -8.91 -4.04 17.97
N VAL A 329 -8.29 -2.87 17.83
CA VAL A 329 -8.15 -1.91 18.94
C VAL A 329 -9.52 -1.48 19.45
N VAL A 330 -10.46 -1.20 18.55
CA VAL A 330 -11.84 -0.86 18.96
C VAL A 330 -12.52 -2.02 19.69
N LEU A 331 -12.40 -3.24 19.18
CA LEU A 331 -12.95 -4.43 19.85
C LEU A 331 -12.33 -4.66 21.22
N LEU A 332 -11.02 -4.45 21.37
CA LEU A 332 -10.34 -4.56 22.66
C LEU A 332 -10.76 -3.47 23.65
N LEU A 333 -11.01 -2.24 23.18
CA LEU A 333 -11.56 -1.19 24.01
C LEU A 333 -12.98 -1.54 24.49
N ILE A 334 -13.84 -2.03 23.61
CA ILE A 334 -15.18 -2.49 23.95
C ILE A 334 -15.12 -3.62 25.00
N GLN A 335 -14.22 -4.59 24.78
CA GLN A 335 -13.98 -5.67 25.71
C GLN A 335 -13.51 -5.16 27.08
N TYR A 336 -12.54 -4.24 27.11
CA TYR A 336 -12.03 -3.64 28.35
C TYR A 336 -13.11 -2.89 29.13
N TRP A 337 -13.92 -2.08 28.47
CA TRP A 337 -15.07 -1.40 29.06
C TRP A 337 -16.13 -2.39 29.57
N GLY A 338 -16.47 -3.40 28.79
CA GLY A 338 -17.37 -4.47 29.21
C GLY A 338 -16.88 -5.19 30.48
N PHE A 339 -15.56 -5.43 30.54
CA PHE A 339 -14.90 -6.00 31.71
C PHE A 339 -14.98 -5.10 32.92
N LEU A 340 -14.70 -3.78 32.80
CA LEU A 340 -14.80 -2.82 33.90
C LEU A 340 -16.22 -2.72 34.44
N VAL A 341 -17.22 -2.62 33.58
CA VAL A 341 -18.62 -2.58 33.95
C VAL A 341 -19.03 -3.85 34.72
N LEU A 342 -18.61 -5.02 34.21
CA LEU A 342 -18.94 -6.29 34.86
C LEU A 342 -18.30 -6.43 36.23
N SER A 343 -17.00 -6.06 36.36
CA SER A 343 -16.29 -6.12 37.64
C SER A 343 -16.92 -5.20 38.69
N ASN A 344 -17.36 -4.00 38.31
CA ASN A 344 -18.05 -3.08 39.22
C ASN A 344 -19.42 -3.64 39.68
N ILE A 345 -20.23 -4.16 38.77
CA ILE A 345 -21.51 -4.79 39.10
C ILE A 345 -21.32 -5.98 40.07
N MET A 346 -20.25 -6.74 39.89
CA MET A 346 -19.94 -7.87 40.77
C MET A 346 -19.50 -7.43 42.17
N LEU A 347 -18.69 -6.36 42.25
CA LEU A 347 -18.25 -5.79 43.53
C LEU A 347 -19.43 -5.20 44.31
N GLU A 348 -20.33 -4.47 43.68
CA GLU A 348 -21.51 -3.87 44.31
C GLU A 348 -22.52 -4.90 44.81
N THR A 349 -22.63 -6.04 44.15
CA THR A 349 -23.65 -7.05 44.47
C THR A 349 -23.20 -8.12 45.45
N GLY A 350 -21.97 -8.08 45.97
CA GLY A 350 -21.45 -8.96 47.02
C GLY A 350 -21.52 -10.47 46.74
N SER A 351 -21.55 -10.85 45.48
CA SER A 351 -21.77 -12.23 45.05
C SER A 351 -20.47 -13.03 45.04
N SER A 352 -20.20 -13.72 46.15
CA SER A 352 -19.08 -14.66 46.31
C SER A 352 -19.26 -16.03 45.65
N ASN A 353 -20.34 -16.23 44.88
CA ASN A 353 -20.77 -17.57 44.45
C ASN A 353 -20.20 -18.01 43.05
N PHE A 354 -19.23 -17.29 42.46
CA PHE A 354 -18.64 -17.68 41.20
C PHE A 354 -17.10 -17.67 41.20
N PRO A 355 -16.45 -18.66 41.87
CA PRO A 355 -14.98 -18.72 41.93
C PRO A 355 -14.35 -18.89 40.54
N ILE A 356 -15.00 -19.57 39.59
CA ILE A 356 -14.51 -19.78 38.22
C ILE A 356 -14.50 -18.46 37.44
N LEU A 357 -15.55 -17.64 37.57
CA LEU A 357 -15.61 -16.34 36.89
C LEU A 357 -14.55 -15.39 37.45
N LEU A 358 -14.35 -15.38 38.78
CA LEU A 358 -13.32 -14.58 39.45
C LEU A 358 -11.91 -15.01 39.07
N LEU A 359 -11.67 -16.33 38.95
CA LEU A 359 -10.40 -16.87 38.45
C LEU A 359 -10.16 -16.54 36.99
N THR A 360 -11.18 -16.65 36.12
CA THR A 360 -11.10 -16.29 34.70
C THR A 360 -10.84 -14.80 34.51
N LEU A 361 -11.55 -13.96 35.30
CA LEU A 361 -11.36 -12.53 35.32
C LEU A 361 -9.95 -12.14 35.80
N ASN A 362 -9.47 -12.76 36.89
CA ASN A 362 -8.13 -12.49 37.42
C ASN A 362 -7.04 -12.94 36.43
N PHE A 363 -7.19 -14.09 35.81
CA PHE A 363 -6.28 -14.56 34.75
C PHE A 363 -6.29 -13.63 33.52
N LEU A 364 -7.46 -13.19 33.07
CA LEU A 364 -7.60 -12.25 31.99
C LEU A 364 -6.94 -10.90 32.33
N VAL A 365 -7.16 -10.37 33.57
CA VAL A 365 -6.51 -9.13 34.01
C VAL A 365 -5.01 -9.26 34.04
N GLN A 366 -4.46 -10.33 34.58
CA GLN A 366 -3.01 -10.54 34.68
C GLN A 366 -2.33 -10.66 33.31
N ILE A 367 -3.02 -11.19 32.30
CA ILE A 367 -2.51 -11.31 30.94
C ILE A 367 -2.82 -10.04 30.11
N PHE A 368 -4.05 -9.54 30.15
CA PHE A 368 -4.49 -8.43 29.30
C PHE A 368 -3.90 -7.09 29.71
N VAL A 369 -3.72 -6.81 30.99
CA VAL A 369 -3.17 -5.50 31.42
C VAL A 369 -1.75 -5.30 30.96
N PRO A 370 -0.80 -6.23 31.18
CA PRO A 370 0.56 -6.09 30.64
C PRO A 370 0.60 -6.04 29.11
N ILE A 371 -0.19 -6.88 28.44
CA ILE A 371 -0.28 -6.87 26.97
C ILE A 371 -0.83 -5.52 26.48
N THR A 372 -1.86 -4.97 27.15
CA THR A 372 -2.44 -3.67 26.77
C THR A 372 -1.45 -2.53 26.97
N ILE A 373 -0.74 -2.50 28.11
CA ILE A 373 0.31 -1.50 28.38
C ILE A 373 1.41 -1.57 27.33
N PHE A 374 1.89 -2.77 27.02
CA PHE A 374 2.92 -2.97 26.02
C PHE A 374 2.42 -2.58 24.61
N ARG A 375 1.16 -2.85 24.29
CA ARG A 375 0.55 -2.41 23.01
C ARG A 375 0.42 -0.91 22.92
N ILE A 376 0.07 -0.22 24.00
CA ILE A 376 0.07 1.26 24.02
C ILE A 376 1.48 1.76 23.70
N PHE A 377 2.50 1.17 24.30
CA PHE A 377 3.89 1.47 23.96
C PHE A 377 4.19 1.22 22.47
N LEU A 378 3.81 0.06 21.92
CA LEU A 378 4.01 -0.26 20.50
C LEU A 378 3.25 0.70 19.57
N CYS A 379 2.05 1.14 19.95
CA CYS A 379 1.30 2.15 19.21
C CYS A 379 2.00 3.51 19.23
N ILE A 380 2.43 3.98 20.39
CA ILE A 380 3.19 5.23 20.53
C ILE A 380 4.48 5.15 19.70
N TYR A 381 5.20 4.05 19.81
CA TYR A 381 6.40 3.81 19.03
C TYR A 381 6.13 3.86 17.53
N SER A 382 5.14 3.11 17.04
CA SER A 382 4.86 3.00 15.59
C SER A 382 4.24 4.27 14.99
N TYR A 383 3.30 4.92 15.70
CA TYR A 383 2.58 6.07 15.16
C TYR A 383 3.27 7.41 15.44
N ILE A 384 4.07 7.50 16.51
CA ILE A 384 4.72 8.76 16.88
C ILE A 384 6.23 8.67 16.61
N PHE A 385 6.93 7.72 17.21
CA PHE A 385 8.39 7.70 17.15
C PHE A 385 8.93 7.37 15.75
N THR A 386 8.52 6.25 15.14
CA THR A 386 8.99 5.89 13.79
C THR A 386 8.51 6.89 12.74
N THR A 387 7.27 7.37 12.87
CA THR A 387 6.72 8.38 11.97
C THR A 387 7.47 9.71 12.12
N SER A 388 7.76 10.14 13.34
CA SER A 388 8.58 11.34 13.61
C SER A 388 9.96 11.25 12.99
N PHE A 389 10.59 10.09 13.10
CA PHE A 389 11.88 9.84 12.47
C PHE A 389 11.79 9.92 10.93
N ALA A 390 10.74 9.31 10.34
CA ALA A 390 10.53 9.37 8.89
C ALA A 390 10.28 10.82 8.40
N ILE A 391 9.49 11.61 9.12
CA ILE A 391 9.27 13.02 8.81
C ILE A 391 10.59 13.79 8.86
N TYR A 392 11.42 13.53 9.87
CA TYR A 392 12.69 14.22 10.04
C TYR A 392 13.72 13.88 8.96
N ILE A 393 13.77 12.63 8.51
CA ILE A 393 14.77 12.17 7.53
C ILE A 393 14.27 12.31 6.09
N ASP A 394 13.03 11.86 5.81
CA ASP A 394 12.50 11.75 4.44
C ASP A 394 11.41 12.79 4.14
N GLY A 395 10.92 13.49 5.16
CA GLY A 395 9.77 14.36 5.06
C GLY A 395 10.07 15.87 5.18
N ASP A 396 9.01 16.62 5.42
CA ASP A 396 9.03 18.07 5.57
C ASP A 396 9.29 18.49 7.02
N LYS A 397 10.54 18.68 7.38
CA LYS A 397 10.97 19.10 8.73
C LYS A 397 10.35 20.43 9.17
N LYS A 398 10.10 21.37 8.23
CA LYS A 398 9.55 22.70 8.55
C LYS A 398 8.14 22.61 9.11
N ASN A 399 7.37 21.64 8.66
CA ASN A 399 5.99 21.44 9.05
C ASN A 399 5.81 20.17 9.93
N TYR A 400 6.79 19.85 10.75
CA TYR A 400 6.84 18.64 11.58
C TYR A 400 5.58 18.45 12.46
N ALA A 401 5.20 19.47 13.24
CA ALA A 401 4.04 19.37 14.13
C ALA A 401 2.73 19.14 13.38
N GLN A 402 2.55 19.76 12.22
CA GLN A 402 1.39 19.53 11.36
C GLN A 402 1.37 18.10 10.82
N SER A 403 2.51 17.52 10.49
CA SER A 403 2.62 16.15 10.03
C SER A 403 2.26 15.16 11.13
N VAL A 404 2.69 15.39 12.38
CA VAL A 404 2.30 14.57 13.53
C VAL A 404 0.78 14.64 13.80
N LEU A 405 0.19 15.83 13.72
CA LEU A 405 -1.27 15.98 13.86
C LEU A 405 -2.02 15.29 12.70
N ALA A 406 -1.50 15.40 11.49
CA ALA A 406 -2.10 14.80 10.31
C ALA A 406 -2.13 13.26 10.36
N ILE A 407 -1.08 12.61 10.91
CA ILE A 407 -1.07 11.15 11.07
C ILE A 407 -2.11 10.67 12.07
N LEU A 408 -2.32 11.41 13.16
CA LEU A 408 -3.38 11.09 14.13
C LEU A 408 -4.77 11.21 13.49
N TYR A 409 -5.00 12.28 12.75
CA TYR A 409 -6.26 12.49 12.02
C TYR A 409 -6.54 11.38 11.00
N ILE A 410 -5.54 11.02 10.17
CA ILE A 410 -5.65 9.92 9.23
C ILE A 410 -5.90 8.60 9.97
N GLY A 411 -5.20 8.33 11.07
CA GLY A 411 -5.33 7.12 11.87
C GLY A 411 -6.77 6.91 12.38
N ILE A 412 -7.41 7.96 12.92
CA ILE A 412 -8.80 7.88 13.40
C ILE A 412 -9.76 7.53 12.25
N THR A 413 -9.61 8.20 11.11
CA THR A 413 -10.49 7.96 9.95
C THR A 413 -10.20 6.61 9.27
N TYR A 414 -8.99 6.04 9.45
CA TYR A 414 -8.66 4.70 8.97
C TYR A 414 -9.49 3.61 9.66
N MET A 415 -9.75 3.73 10.97
CA MET A 415 -10.60 2.76 11.67
C MET A 415 -11.97 2.63 11.00
N TYR A 416 -12.62 3.76 10.70
CA TYR A 416 -13.90 3.77 10.01
C TYR A 416 -13.83 3.11 8.63
N THR A 417 -12.83 3.49 7.82
CA THR A 417 -12.69 2.98 6.45
C THR A 417 -12.40 1.49 6.41
N HIS A 418 -11.67 0.96 7.38
CA HIS A 418 -11.39 -0.48 7.50
C HIS A 418 -12.62 -1.29 7.85
N VAL A 419 -13.46 -0.81 8.79
CA VAL A 419 -14.72 -1.48 9.14
C VAL A 419 -15.64 -1.55 7.93
N ILE A 420 -15.85 -0.42 7.25
CA ILE A 420 -16.70 -0.39 6.06
C ILE A 420 -16.14 -1.27 4.94
N GLY A 421 -14.83 -1.21 4.72
CA GLY A 421 -14.16 -2.06 3.72
C GLY A 421 -14.30 -3.55 4.03
N LEU A 422 -14.17 -3.95 5.31
CA LEU A 422 -14.39 -5.33 5.72
C LEU A 422 -15.84 -5.78 5.49
N ILE A 423 -16.83 -4.95 5.84
CA ILE A 423 -18.24 -5.29 5.60
C ILE A 423 -18.53 -5.47 4.10
N LYS A 424 -17.90 -4.64 3.27
CA LYS A 424 -18.13 -4.59 1.81
C LYS A 424 -17.11 -5.39 0.99
N TRP A 425 -16.28 -6.23 1.58
CA TRP A 425 -15.13 -6.87 0.91
C TRP A 425 -15.47 -7.68 -0.35
N LYS A 426 -16.69 -8.20 -0.46
CA LYS A 426 -17.15 -8.92 -1.65
C LYS A 426 -17.55 -8.01 -2.83
N GLN A 427 -17.73 -6.71 -2.59
CA GLN A 427 -18.20 -5.76 -3.61
C GLN A 427 -16.99 -5.19 -4.37
N GLN A 428 -16.52 -5.86 -5.43
CA GLN A 428 -15.33 -5.49 -6.21
C GLN A 428 -15.65 -4.78 -7.56
N GLY A 429 -16.92 -4.61 -7.90
CA GLY A 429 -17.33 -4.14 -9.24
C GLY A 429 -17.47 -2.62 -9.40
N ILE A 430 -17.32 -1.82 -8.33
CA ILE A 430 -17.59 -0.38 -8.38
C ILE A 430 -16.29 0.40 -8.17
N TRP A 431 -15.80 1.01 -9.24
CA TRP A 431 -14.68 1.93 -9.20
C TRP A 431 -15.18 3.38 -9.35
N VAL A 432 -14.68 4.29 -8.51
CA VAL A 432 -14.98 5.73 -8.58
C VAL A 432 -13.67 6.48 -8.68
N LYS A 433 -13.53 7.32 -9.71
CA LYS A 433 -12.36 8.17 -9.92
C LYS A 433 -12.11 9.09 -8.73
N THR A 434 -10.83 9.24 -8.38
CA THR A 434 -10.33 10.33 -7.52
C THR A 434 -10.05 11.54 -8.42
N PRO A 435 -10.68 12.70 -8.22
CA PRO A 435 -10.41 13.87 -9.04
C PRO A 435 -9.03 14.45 -8.74
N HIS A 436 -8.29 14.85 -9.78
CA HIS A 436 -7.00 15.54 -9.71
C HIS A 436 -7.16 17.01 -10.09
N LYS A 437 -6.46 17.92 -9.37
CA LYS A 437 -6.67 19.37 -9.46
C LYS A 437 -5.37 20.16 -9.69
N TYR A 438 -4.22 19.58 -9.40
CA TYR A 438 -2.98 20.35 -9.32
C TYR A 438 -2.10 20.19 -10.56
N THR A 439 -1.93 21.31 -11.28
CA THR A 439 -0.93 21.45 -12.34
C THR A 439 0.43 21.88 -11.76
N THR A 440 1.52 21.77 -12.54
CA THR A 440 2.91 22.11 -12.13
C THR A 440 3.09 23.54 -11.60
N LYS A 441 2.22 24.49 -11.98
CA LYS A 441 2.30 25.88 -11.50
C LYS A 441 1.93 26.01 -10.02
N THR A 442 1.29 25.03 -9.43
CA THR A 442 0.82 25.00 -8.05
C THR A 442 1.61 24.06 -7.13
N THR A 443 2.47 23.22 -7.68
CA THR A 443 3.21 22.21 -6.91
C THR A 443 4.57 22.72 -6.47
N GLN A 444 4.74 22.98 -5.17
CA GLN A 444 6.07 23.04 -4.57
C GLN A 444 6.60 21.61 -4.42
N HIS A 445 7.44 21.18 -5.35
CA HIS A 445 8.18 19.93 -5.20
C HIS A 445 9.05 19.99 -3.96
N VAL A 446 8.75 19.19 -2.97
CA VAL A 446 9.77 18.73 -2.03
C VAL A 446 10.53 17.65 -2.79
N GLN A 447 11.44 18.05 -3.69
CA GLN A 447 12.43 17.12 -4.23
C GLN A 447 13.20 16.56 -3.04
N HIS A 448 13.06 15.29 -2.77
CA HIS A 448 13.98 14.60 -1.88
C HIS A 448 15.33 14.57 -2.59
N ASP A 449 16.22 15.46 -2.15
CA ASP A 449 17.61 15.47 -2.57
C ASP A 449 18.29 14.24 -1.95
N HIS A 450 17.99 13.04 -2.51
CA HIS A 450 18.62 11.79 -2.12
C HIS A 450 20.14 11.79 -2.39
N GLN A 451 20.63 12.84 -3.09
CA GLN A 451 22.03 12.97 -3.48
C GLN A 451 22.88 13.75 -2.44
N ASN A 452 22.29 14.59 -1.59
CA ASN A 452 23.03 15.54 -0.74
C ASN A 452 22.93 15.34 0.76
N ILE A 453 22.65 14.14 1.25
CA ILE A 453 22.84 13.87 2.68
C ILE A 453 24.25 13.34 2.91
N SER A 454 25.25 14.23 2.75
CA SER A 454 26.55 14.07 3.37
C SER A 454 26.39 14.38 4.86
N PHE A 455 26.38 13.38 5.70
CA PHE A 455 26.66 13.56 7.12
C PHE A 455 28.18 13.44 7.29
N GLU A 456 28.85 14.55 7.62
CA GLU A 456 30.12 14.51 8.34
C GLU A 456 29.91 13.92 9.72
#